data_c3370063a10d79382ce084531f7c08c2
#
_entry.id   c3370063a10d79382ce084531f7c08c2
#
_cell.length_a   1.000
_cell.length_b   1.000
_cell.length_c   1.000
_cell.angle_alpha   90.00
_cell.angle_beta   90.00
_cell.angle_gamma   90.00
#
_symmetry.space_group_name_H-M   'P 1'
#
loop_
_entity.id
_entity.type
_entity.pdbx_description
1 polymer ?
#
loop_
_entity_poly.entity_id
_entity_poly.type
_entity_poly.pdbx_seq_one_letter_code
_entity_poly.pdbx_strand_id
1 'polypeptide(L)'
;MEDKEKKNYYDAAMRQINGDSLCLSAYEYLKNNAEWIGRYEDFLKGRKSLPLLYDPFFKKIFNPVERRDRLSELVSCLLGQKVTVLEVFPNEDSQFLGVMIIMDMVVMMSDGSIANIEIQKISYDFQAERISCYSADLVLRQYKMITGNREIGDAGGLRGYMNGTSKPSYKDMRPVHTIILFENSSSSLISEIDEALYFHVGKTKFNTGIKINLLQDYVLVSLDTFKKYRYSDIRKGRTEVTEYDYDRTQYSEKQVTEKMKFDRLKFLSLFVAETPEEIEQLIEIFPDLESVRLDINEYLERPKEVLSMFSEALRILDRNTAELMVDRMKDEIDELKVQAEENRAQLEEKDSQLEENRARLEEKDAEIDRLKKLLEEQNK
;
A
#
# COMPACT_ATOMS: atom_id res chain seq x y z
N MET A 1 -24.95 -0.31 36.44
CA MET A 1 -25.00 -1.77 36.64
C MET A 1 -24.13 -2.48 35.60
N GLU A 2 -22.91 -1.95 35.34
CA GLU A 2 -22.13 -2.29 34.14
C GLU A 2 -20.66 -2.63 34.39
N ASP A 3 -20.22 -2.76 35.61
CA ASP A 3 -18.79 -2.99 35.92
C ASP A 3 -18.46 -4.40 36.41
N LYS A 4 -19.41 -5.35 36.34
CA LYS A 4 -19.25 -6.68 36.96
C LYS A 4 -18.95 -7.85 36.00
N GLU A 5 -18.89 -7.63 34.69
CA GLU A 5 -18.65 -8.70 33.72
C GLU A 5 -17.62 -8.40 32.61
N LYS A 6 -16.68 -7.49 32.81
CA LYS A 6 -15.49 -7.55 31.95
C LYS A 6 -14.74 -8.82 32.32
N LYS A 7 -15.11 -9.95 31.67
CA LYS A 7 -14.39 -11.23 31.73
C LYS A 7 -12.91 -10.93 31.62
N ASN A 8 -12.10 -11.36 32.57
CA ASN A 8 -10.66 -11.13 32.52
C ASN A 8 -10.03 -12.05 31.46
N TYR A 9 -10.23 -11.70 30.19
CA TYR A 9 -9.70 -12.43 29.05
C TYR A 9 -8.17 -12.49 29.11
N TYR A 10 -7.52 -11.47 29.66
CA TYR A 10 -6.07 -11.44 29.79
C TYR A 10 -5.53 -12.58 30.66
N ASP A 11 -6.04 -12.79 31.87
CA ASP A 11 -5.58 -13.85 32.74
C ASP A 11 -5.89 -15.25 32.17
N ALA A 12 -7.02 -15.41 31.52
CA ALA A 12 -7.38 -16.63 30.82
C ALA A 12 -6.43 -16.94 29.65
N ALA A 13 -6.11 -15.91 28.85
CA ALA A 13 -5.17 -16.02 27.75
C ALA A 13 -3.76 -16.38 28.23
N MET A 14 -3.26 -15.72 29.27
CA MET A 14 -1.93 -15.98 29.83
C MET A 14 -1.78 -17.40 30.35
N ARG A 15 -2.83 -17.97 30.92
CA ARG A 15 -2.83 -19.39 31.34
C ARG A 15 -2.69 -20.35 30.15
N GLN A 16 -3.38 -20.05 29.03
CA GLN A 16 -3.31 -20.86 27.81
C GLN A 16 -1.95 -20.71 27.09
N ILE A 17 -1.37 -19.52 27.08
CA ILE A 17 -0.07 -19.22 26.46
C ILE A 17 1.05 -19.91 27.23
N ASN A 18 1.07 -19.81 28.57
CA ASN A 18 2.09 -20.43 29.41
C ASN A 18 2.05 -21.97 29.36
N GLY A 19 0.93 -22.55 28.97
CA GLY A 19 0.78 -24.01 28.79
C GLY A 19 1.19 -24.53 27.42
N ASP A 20 1.65 -23.66 26.50
CA ASP A 20 1.95 -24.02 25.12
C ASP A 20 3.27 -23.37 24.67
N SER A 21 4.26 -24.22 24.37
CA SER A 21 5.62 -23.77 24.04
C SER A 21 5.68 -22.89 22.76
N LEU A 22 4.84 -23.16 21.74
CA LEU A 22 4.78 -22.37 20.52
C LEU A 22 4.16 -20.99 20.79
N CYS A 23 3.08 -20.96 21.57
CA CYS A 23 2.47 -19.71 21.99
C CYS A 23 3.42 -18.89 22.88
N LEU A 24 4.15 -19.54 23.78
CA LEU A 24 5.13 -18.83 24.59
C LEU A 24 6.24 -18.20 23.75
N SER A 25 6.75 -18.90 22.75
CA SER A 25 7.74 -18.36 21.81
C SER A 25 7.20 -17.15 21.03
N ALA A 26 5.95 -17.21 20.55
CA ALA A 26 5.30 -16.10 19.86
C ALA A 26 5.09 -14.89 20.79
N TYR A 27 4.73 -15.14 22.06
CA TYR A 27 4.55 -14.09 23.06
C TYR A 27 5.88 -13.42 23.42
N GLU A 28 6.96 -14.21 23.62
CA GLU A 28 8.31 -13.67 23.87
C GLU A 28 8.82 -12.87 22.66
N TYR A 29 8.51 -13.29 21.43
CA TYR A 29 8.81 -12.49 20.24
C TYR A 29 8.11 -11.12 20.27
N LEU A 30 6.81 -11.07 20.59
CA LEU A 30 6.08 -9.81 20.73
C LEU A 30 6.64 -8.92 21.83
N LYS A 31 7.12 -9.48 22.95
CA LYS A 31 7.73 -8.72 24.05
C LYS A 31 8.96 -7.92 23.65
N ASN A 32 9.67 -8.31 22.59
CA ASN A 32 10.80 -7.55 22.08
C ASN A 32 10.36 -6.22 21.45
N ASN A 33 9.07 -6.03 21.19
CA ASN A 33 8.51 -4.80 20.69
C ASN A 33 7.41 -4.28 21.64
N ALA A 34 7.73 -3.22 22.39
CA ALA A 34 6.87 -2.68 23.44
C ALA A 34 5.51 -2.21 22.91
N GLU A 35 5.45 -1.71 21.69
CA GLU A 35 4.21 -1.28 21.05
C GLU A 35 3.31 -2.48 20.75
N TRP A 36 3.85 -3.52 20.14
CA TRP A 36 3.08 -4.68 19.70
C TRP A 36 2.59 -5.54 20.87
N ILE A 37 3.41 -5.76 21.89
CA ILE A 37 2.95 -6.44 23.09
C ILE A 37 1.86 -5.61 23.81
N GLY A 38 2.02 -4.28 23.85
CA GLY A 38 1.01 -3.38 24.39
C GLY A 38 -0.32 -3.47 23.63
N ARG A 39 -0.30 -3.46 22.29
CA ARG A 39 -1.49 -3.63 21.45
C ARG A 39 -2.21 -4.94 21.73
N TYR A 40 -1.48 -6.06 21.81
CA TYR A 40 -2.04 -7.38 22.12
C TYR A 40 -2.69 -7.43 23.50
N GLU A 41 -1.99 -6.92 24.52
CA GLU A 41 -2.54 -6.87 25.88
C GLU A 41 -3.74 -5.93 26.00
N ASP A 42 -3.72 -4.79 25.31
CA ASP A 42 -4.82 -3.84 25.30
C ASP A 42 -6.07 -4.43 24.63
N PHE A 43 -5.88 -5.24 23.58
CA PHE A 43 -6.98 -5.98 22.98
C PHE A 43 -7.59 -6.97 23.99
N LEU A 44 -6.79 -7.81 24.65
CA LEU A 44 -7.27 -8.78 25.65
C LEU A 44 -7.94 -8.11 26.86
N LYS A 45 -7.53 -6.88 27.19
CA LYS A 45 -8.12 -6.08 28.26
C LYS A 45 -9.34 -5.26 27.81
N GLY A 46 -9.73 -5.38 26.52
CA GLY A 46 -10.88 -4.63 25.96
C GLY A 46 -10.65 -3.12 25.86
N ARG A 47 -9.40 -2.65 25.83
CA ARG A 47 -9.03 -1.24 25.70
C ARG A 47 -8.80 -0.83 24.25
N LYS A 48 -8.38 -1.75 23.42
CA LYS A 48 -8.16 -1.55 21.98
C LYS A 48 -8.89 -2.62 21.19
N SER A 49 -9.26 -2.27 19.96
CA SER A 49 -9.80 -3.21 18.98
C SER A 49 -8.67 -3.93 18.22
N LEU A 50 -9.04 -4.86 17.34
CA LEU A 50 -8.07 -5.47 16.41
C LEU A 50 -7.58 -4.42 15.40
N PRO A 51 -6.27 -4.41 15.10
CA PRO A 51 -5.71 -3.48 14.12
C PRO A 51 -6.00 -3.98 12.69
N LEU A 52 -7.19 -3.65 12.16
CA LEU A 52 -7.74 -4.21 10.93
C LEU A 52 -6.92 -3.93 9.66
N LEU A 53 -6.07 -2.91 9.69
CA LEU A 53 -5.21 -2.57 8.57
C LEU A 53 -3.95 -3.45 8.46
N TYR A 54 -3.74 -4.43 9.33
CA TYR A 54 -2.65 -5.41 9.16
C TYR A 54 -3.17 -6.68 8.51
N ASP A 55 -2.40 -7.20 7.58
CA ASP A 55 -2.78 -8.31 6.69
C ASP A 55 -3.44 -9.50 7.40
N PRO A 56 -2.92 -10.07 8.52
CA PRO A 56 -3.57 -11.19 9.19
C PRO A 56 -4.96 -10.85 9.71
N PHE A 57 -5.21 -9.61 10.19
CA PHE A 57 -6.51 -9.18 10.70
C PHE A 57 -7.46 -8.83 9.57
N PHE A 58 -6.96 -8.12 8.54
CA PHE A 58 -7.75 -7.78 7.36
C PHE A 58 -8.30 -9.03 6.69
N LYS A 59 -7.46 -10.02 6.41
CA LYS A 59 -7.86 -11.29 5.78
C LYS A 59 -8.85 -12.10 6.63
N LYS A 60 -8.86 -11.94 7.93
CA LYS A 60 -9.84 -12.61 8.81
C LYS A 60 -11.18 -11.90 8.80
N ILE A 61 -11.21 -10.59 8.97
CA ILE A 61 -12.45 -9.79 9.04
C ILE A 61 -13.11 -9.66 7.65
N PHE A 62 -12.32 -9.62 6.59
CA PHE A 62 -12.77 -9.60 5.20
C PHE A 62 -12.53 -10.95 4.50
N ASN A 63 -12.74 -12.04 5.21
CA ASN A 63 -12.51 -13.39 4.70
C ASN A 63 -13.33 -13.66 3.42
N PRO A 64 -12.66 -14.02 2.30
CA PRO A 64 -13.34 -14.15 1.01
C PRO A 64 -14.30 -15.36 0.92
N VAL A 65 -14.19 -16.30 1.84
CA VAL A 65 -15.06 -17.48 1.91
C VAL A 65 -16.23 -17.23 2.85
N GLU A 66 -15.93 -16.80 4.09
CA GLU A 66 -16.94 -16.66 5.16
C GLU A 66 -17.61 -15.29 5.16
N ARG A 67 -16.94 -14.25 4.67
CA ARG A 67 -17.39 -12.86 4.66
C ARG A 67 -17.33 -12.23 3.25
N ARG A 68 -17.60 -13.02 2.22
CA ARG A 68 -17.55 -12.60 0.82
C ARG A 68 -18.41 -11.38 0.52
N ASP A 69 -19.58 -11.31 1.14
CA ASP A 69 -20.51 -10.19 0.93
C ASP A 69 -19.91 -8.90 1.48
N ARG A 70 -19.30 -8.93 2.67
CA ARG A 70 -18.61 -7.79 3.28
C ARG A 70 -17.44 -7.32 2.41
N LEU A 71 -16.62 -8.26 1.92
CA LEU A 71 -15.51 -7.93 1.01
C LEU A 71 -16.03 -7.34 -0.32
N SER A 72 -17.10 -7.90 -0.87
CA SER A 72 -17.73 -7.38 -2.09
C SER A 72 -18.29 -5.97 -1.91
N GLU A 73 -18.86 -5.68 -0.74
CA GLU A 73 -19.38 -4.36 -0.41
C GLU A 73 -18.22 -3.34 -0.28
N LEU A 74 -17.13 -3.71 0.41
CA LEU A 74 -15.92 -2.89 0.51
C LEU A 74 -15.37 -2.56 -0.88
N VAL A 75 -15.15 -3.57 -1.73
CA VAL A 75 -14.62 -3.36 -3.08
C VAL A 75 -15.57 -2.49 -3.90
N SER A 76 -16.88 -2.76 -3.82
CA SER A 76 -17.89 -1.98 -4.56
C SER A 76 -17.86 -0.50 -4.20
N CYS A 77 -17.79 -0.17 -2.92
CA CYS A 77 -17.80 1.23 -2.47
C CYS A 77 -16.48 1.96 -2.80
N LEU A 78 -15.33 1.25 -2.79
CA LEU A 78 -14.04 1.83 -3.19
C LEU A 78 -13.96 2.05 -4.70
N LEU A 79 -14.50 1.15 -5.50
CA LEU A 79 -14.53 1.28 -6.97
C LEU A 79 -15.67 2.17 -7.48
N GLY A 80 -16.66 2.49 -6.65
CA GLY A 80 -17.85 3.25 -7.05
C GLY A 80 -18.76 2.51 -8.02
N GLN A 81 -18.66 1.17 -8.08
CA GLN A 81 -19.50 0.32 -8.90
C GLN A 81 -19.84 -0.98 -8.17
N LYS A 82 -21.06 -1.49 -8.38
CA LYS A 82 -21.48 -2.74 -7.74
C LYS A 82 -20.75 -3.93 -8.37
N VAL A 83 -19.95 -4.62 -7.55
CA VAL A 83 -19.24 -5.84 -7.94
C VAL A 83 -19.44 -6.93 -6.88
N THR A 84 -19.25 -8.18 -7.29
CA THR A 84 -19.22 -9.33 -6.39
C THR A 84 -17.86 -9.99 -6.52
N VAL A 85 -17.16 -10.17 -5.40
CA VAL A 85 -15.90 -10.92 -5.36
C VAL A 85 -16.24 -12.40 -5.56
N LEU A 86 -15.59 -13.03 -6.51
CA LEU A 86 -15.75 -14.46 -6.81
C LEU A 86 -14.65 -15.29 -6.18
N GLU A 87 -13.42 -14.83 -6.31
CA GLU A 87 -12.23 -15.57 -5.91
C GLU A 87 -11.14 -14.60 -5.39
N VAL A 88 -10.30 -15.09 -4.51
CA VAL A 88 -9.07 -14.42 -4.08
C VAL A 88 -7.88 -15.25 -4.53
N PHE A 89 -6.96 -14.62 -5.24
CA PHE A 89 -5.77 -15.29 -5.74
C PHE A 89 -4.70 -15.41 -4.67
N PRO A 90 -3.89 -16.50 -4.72
CA PRO A 90 -2.68 -16.57 -3.92
C PRO A 90 -1.74 -15.39 -4.22
N ASN A 91 -1.11 -14.85 -3.18
CA ASN A 91 -0.23 -13.68 -3.29
C ASN A 91 1.09 -13.96 -4.05
N GLU A 92 1.47 -15.22 -4.19
CA GLU A 92 2.84 -15.65 -4.55
C GLU A 92 3.08 -15.91 -6.06
N ASP A 93 2.09 -15.67 -6.93
CA ASP A 93 2.14 -16.21 -8.30
C ASP A 93 2.84 -15.35 -9.36
N SER A 94 3.46 -14.23 -9.03
CA SER A 94 4.14 -13.45 -10.04
C SER A 94 5.65 -13.36 -9.84
N GLN A 95 6.35 -14.27 -10.53
CA GLN A 95 7.78 -14.11 -10.81
C GLN A 95 7.93 -13.40 -12.16
N PHE A 96 8.15 -12.09 -12.13
CA PHE A 96 8.56 -11.35 -13.32
C PHE A 96 10.08 -11.16 -13.25
N LEU A 97 10.81 -11.80 -14.17
CA LEU A 97 12.29 -11.74 -14.26
C LEU A 97 13.03 -12.10 -12.94
N GLY A 98 12.46 -13.00 -12.12
CA GLY A 98 13.07 -13.40 -10.85
C GLY A 98 12.81 -12.43 -9.69
N VAL A 99 12.03 -11.37 -9.90
CA VAL A 99 11.57 -10.47 -8.85
C VAL A 99 10.15 -10.86 -8.45
N MET A 100 9.94 -11.15 -7.19
CA MET A 100 8.63 -11.52 -6.65
C MET A 100 7.89 -10.23 -6.27
N ILE A 101 6.74 -9.98 -6.92
CA ILE A 101 5.82 -8.91 -6.54
C ILE A 101 4.79 -9.51 -5.57
N ILE A 102 4.86 -9.11 -4.32
CA ILE A 102 3.90 -9.53 -3.29
C ILE A 102 2.83 -8.46 -3.17
N MET A 103 1.56 -8.86 -3.31
CA MET A 103 0.38 -8.02 -3.13
C MET A 103 -0.42 -8.52 -1.94
N ASP A 104 -1.07 -7.61 -1.18
CA ASP A 104 -1.78 -8.00 0.05
C ASP A 104 -3.01 -8.84 -0.24
N MET A 105 -3.87 -8.42 -1.16
CA MET A 105 -5.05 -9.19 -1.55
C MET A 105 -5.45 -8.93 -3.01
N VAL A 106 -5.41 -9.95 -3.85
CA VAL A 106 -5.88 -9.89 -5.24
C VAL A 106 -7.21 -10.62 -5.39
N VAL A 107 -8.23 -9.93 -5.89
CA VAL A 107 -9.58 -10.46 -6.04
C VAL A 107 -10.02 -10.44 -7.49
N MET A 108 -10.75 -11.48 -7.91
CA MET A 108 -11.50 -11.52 -9.17
C MET A 108 -12.96 -11.18 -8.91
N MET A 109 -13.52 -10.35 -9.75
CA MET A 109 -14.92 -9.87 -9.65
C MET A 109 -15.84 -10.50 -10.68
N SER A 110 -17.15 -10.40 -10.45
CA SER A 110 -18.18 -11.01 -11.27
C SER A 110 -18.24 -10.53 -12.72
N ASP A 111 -17.71 -9.35 -13.01
CA ASP A 111 -17.57 -8.81 -14.37
C ASP A 111 -16.30 -9.23 -15.09
N GLY A 112 -15.47 -10.06 -14.43
CA GLY A 112 -14.17 -10.53 -14.92
C GLY A 112 -13.02 -9.56 -14.71
N SER A 113 -13.25 -8.41 -14.09
CA SER A 113 -12.17 -7.51 -13.66
C SER A 113 -11.43 -8.05 -12.43
N ILE A 114 -10.21 -7.55 -12.22
CA ILE A 114 -9.35 -7.94 -11.10
C ILE A 114 -8.98 -6.69 -10.31
N ALA A 115 -8.99 -6.81 -8.98
CA ALA A 115 -8.50 -5.74 -8.12
C ALA A 115 -7.41 -6.25 -7.17
N ASN A 116 -6.37 -5.44 -6.95
CA ASN A 116 -5.46 -5.56 -5.81
C ASN A 116 -5.87 -4.58 -4.73
N ILE A 117 -5.95 -5.04 -3.50
CA ILE A 117 -6.14 -4.20 -2.32
C ILE A 117 -4.84 -4.26 -1.54
N GLU A 118 -4.16 -3.13 -1.47
CA GLU A 118 -2.86 -2.97 -0.79
C GLU A 118 -3.01 -2.04 0.40
N ILE A 119 -2.39 -2.40 1.53
CA ILE A 119 -2.40 -1.58 2.74
C ILE A 119 -0.99 -1.09 3.03
N GLN A 120 -0.75 0.19 2.78
CA GLN A 120 0.54 0.82 2.97
C GLN A 120 0.65 1.40 4.39
N LYS A 121 1.56 0.83 5.19
CA LYS A 121 1.73 1.17 6.61
C LYS A 121 2.69 2.31 6.86
N ILE A 122 3.74 2.39 6.05
CA ILE A 122 4.91 3.21 6.32
C ILE A 122 4.89 4.42 5.40
N SER A 123 5.06 5.61 5.97
CA SER A 123 5.04 6.91 5.28
C SER A 123 6.32 7.22 4.50
N TYR A 124 7.18 6.23 4.26
CA TYR A 124 8.38 6.45 3.46
C TYR A 124 8.01 6.71 2.00
N ASP A 125 8.91 7.34 1.27
CA ASP A 125 8.74 7.74 -0.12
C ASP A 125 7.99 6.67 -0.90
N PHE A 126 6.72 6.97 -1.12
CA PHE A 126 5.85 6.11 -1.85
C PHE A 126 6.26 6.19 -3.32
N GLN A 127 6.90 5.16 -3.79
CA GLN A 127 7.33 5.09 -5.18
C GLN A 127 6.11 4.81 -6.05
N ALA A 128 5.66 5.82 -6.80
CA ALA A 128 4.56 5.70 -7.77
C ALA A 128 4.85 4.58 -8.79
N GLU A 129 6.12 4.31 -9.05
CA GLU A 129 6.62 3.23 -9.89
C GLU A 129 6.16 1.85 -9.38
N ARG A 130 6.12 1.65 -8.06
CA ARG A 130 5.64 0.39 -7.46
C ARG A 130 4.16 0.16 -7.75
N ILE A 131 3.32 1.20 -7.71
CA ILE A 131 1.90 1.09 -8.13
C ILE A 131 1.80 0.67 -9.59
N SER A 132 2.63 1.27 -10.44
CA SER A 132 2.65 0.94 -11.86
C SER A 132 3.03 -0.52 -12.09
N CYS A 133 4.01 -1.06 -11.33
CA CYS A 133 4.37 -2.47 -11.36
C CYS A 133 3.22 -3.38 -10.92
N TYR A 134 2.51 -3.05 -9.84
CA TYR A 134 1.33 -3.81 -9.41
C TYR A 134 0.25 -3.83 -10.48
N SER A 135 -0.07 -2.67 -11.04
CA SER A 135 -1.08 -2.57 -12.08
C SER A 135 -0.69 -3.34 -13.36
N ALA A 136 0.59 -3.30 -13.75
CA ALA A 136 1.10 -4.06 -14.90
C ALA A 136 1.00 -5.58 -14.66
N ASP A 137 1.35 -6.04 -13.45
CA ASP A 137 1.23 -7.46 -13.09
C ASP A 137 -0.22 -7.94 -13.14
N LEU A 138 -1.17 -7.13 -12.64
CA LEU A 138 -2.60 -7.45 -12.74
C LEU A 138 -3.05 -7.60 -14.20
N VAL A 139 -2.59 -6.74 -15.10
CA VAL A 139 -2.89 -6.84 -16.54
C VAL A 139 -2.35 -8.15 -17.11
N LEU A 140 -1.11 -8.52 -16.76
CA LEU A 140 -0.51 -9.77 -17.22
C LEU A 140 -1.19 -11.01 -16.63
N ARG A 141 -1.57 -10.99 -15.37
CA ARG A 141 -2.37 -12.07 -14.73
C ARG A 141 -3.69 -12.25 -15.45
N GLN A 142 -4.42 -11.17 -15.71
CA GLN A 142 -5.69 -11.24 -16.43
C GLN A 142 -5.48 -11.80 -17.85
N TYR A 143 -4.44 -11.37 -18.57
CA TYR A 143 -4.12 -11.89 -19.89
C TYR A 143 -3.84 -13.41 -19.85
N LYS A 144 -3.04 -13.88 -18.87
CA LYS A 144 -2.78 -15.32 -18.68
C LYS A 144 -4.06 -16.10 -18.40
N MET A 145 -4.95 -15.57 -17.58
CA MET A 145 -6.24 -16.21 -17.27
C MET A 145 -7.12 -16.35 -18.51
N ILE A 146 -7.17 -15.33 -19.37
CA ILE A 146 -7.97 -15.35 -20.60
C ILE A 146 -7.37 -16.32 -21.63
N THR A 147 -6.03 -16.34 -21.77
CA THR A 147 -5.35 -17.17 -22.80
C THR A 147 -5.23 -18.65 -22.44
N GLY A 148 -5.55 -19.02 -21.18
CA GLY A 148 -5.73 -20.42 -20.81
C GLY A 148 -4.45 -21.21 -20.62
N ASN A 149 -3.38 -20.64 -20.09
CA ASN A 149 -2.30 -21.44 -19.53
C ASN A 149 -2.81 -22.19 -18.30
N ARG A 150 -3.01 -23.49 -18.45
CA ARG A 150 -3.69 -24.44 -17.56
C ARG A 150 -2.97 -24.75 -16.24
N GLU A 151 -1.99 -23.96 -15.83
CA GLU A 151 -1.16 -24.24 -14.64
C GLU A 151 -1.66 -23.56 -13.34
N ILE A 152 -2.73 -22.75 -13.41
CA ILE A 152 -3.34 -22.15 -12.23
C ILE A 152 -4.62 -22.92 -11.91
N GLY A 153 -4.53 -23.77 -10.90
CA GLY A 153 -5.54 -24.56 -10.21
C GLY A 153 -6.88 -24.86 -10.92
N ASP A 154 -7.40 -26.06 -10.76
CA ASP A 154 -8.61 -26.65 -11.37
C ASP A 154 -9.95 -25.90 -11.29
N ALA A 155 -9.99 -24.67 -10.79
CA ALA A 155 -11.11 -23.76 -10.91
C ALA A 155 -11.11 -23.18 -12.32
N GLY A 156 -11.97 -23.70 -13.18
CA GLY A 156 -12.07 -23.35 -14.60
C GLY A 156 -11.97 -21.85 -14.84
N GLY A 157 -10.80 -21.39 -15.22
CA GLY A 157 -10.37 -20.00 -15.29
C GLY A 157 -11.41 -19.07 -15.90
N LEU A 158 -11.16 -17.77 -16.00
CA LEU A 158 -12.09 -16.72 -16.51
C LEU A 158 -12.93 -17.19 -17.72
N ARG A 159 -12.40 -18.13 -18.49
CA ARG A 159 -13.06 -18.78 -19.61
C ARG A 159 -14.28 -19.61 -19.21
N GLY A 160 -14.31 -20.21 -18.01
CA GLY A 160 -15.48 -20.91 -17.48
C GLY A 160 -16.60 -19.93 -17.10
N TYR A 161 -16.24 -18.72 -16.69
CA TYR A 161 -17.21 -17.67 -16.35
C TYR A 161 -17.73 -16.92 -17.59
N MET A 162 -16.95 -16.86 -18.68
CA MET A 162 -17.32 -16.09 -19.88
C MET A 162 -18.11 -16.90 -20.92
N ASN A 163 -18.46 -18.16 -20.66
CA ASN A 163 -19.29 -19.03 -21.53
C ASN A 163 -18.95 -18.98 -23.03
N GLY A 164 -17.68 -18.74 -23.38
CA GLY A 164 -17.28 -18.47 -24.76
C GLY A 164 -16.52 -19.63 -25.41
N THR A 165 -17.01 -20.12 -26.54
CA THR A 165 -16.36 -21.08 -27.43
C THR A 165 -15.33 -20.44 -28.38
N SER A 166 -15.18 -19.10 -28.35
CA SER A 166 -14.29 -18.33 -29.22
C SER A 166 -12.83 -18.38 -28.73
N LYS A 167 -11.89 -18.19 -29.65
CA LYS A 167 -10.46 -18.06 -29.31
C LYS A 167 -10.27 -16.81 -28.42
N PRO A 168 -9.42 -16.88 -27.37
CA PRO A 168 -9.09 -15.74 -26.51
C PRO A 168 -8.60 -14.54 -27.33
N SER A 169 -9.08 -13.36 -26.98
CA SER A 169 -8.74 -12.11 -27.66
C SER A 169 -8.41 -11.02 -26.64
N TYR A 170 -7.57 -10.06 -27.00
CA TYR A 170 -7.37 -8.84 -26.21
C TYR A 170 -8.69 -8.08 -25.90
N LYS A 171 -9.73 -8.28 -26.72
CA LYS A 171 -11.06 -7.70 -26.49
C LYS A 171 -11.79 -8.27 -25.27
N ASP A 172 -11.34 -9.43 -24.79
CA ASP A 172 -11.92 -10.10 -23.63
C ASP A 172 -11.34 -9.58 -22.31
N MET A 173 -10.27 -8.79 -22.37
CA MET A 173 -9.66 -8.17 -21.21
C MET A 173 -10.62 -7.16 -20.55
N ARG A 174 -10.61 -7.15 -19.23
CA ARG A 174 -11.38 -6.27 -18.37
C ARG A 174 -10.47 -5.30 -17.62
N PRO A 175 -10.99 -4.20 -17.08
CA PRO A 175 -10.18 -3.31 -16.24
C PRO A 175 -9.51 -4.05 -15.09
N VAL A 176 -8.34 -3.59 -14.73
CA VAL A 176 -7.65 -3.97 -13.48
C VAL A 176 -7.62 -2.76 -12.56
N HIS A 177 -7.83 -2.99 -11.28
CA HIS A 177 -7.96 -1.94 -10.30
C HIS A 177 -6.87 -2.10 -9.23
N THR A 178 -6.07 -1.05 -9.03
CA THR A 178 -5.09 -1.00 -7.95
C THR A 178 -5.62 -0.08 -6.86
N ILE A 179 -6.00 -0.66 -5.72
CA ILE A 179 -6.56 0.04 -4.57
C ILE A 179 -5.49 0.08 -3.50
N ILE A 180 -5.13 1.28 -3.03
CA ILE A 180 -4.13 1.46 -1.99
C ILE A 180 -4.71 2.27 -0.84
N LEU A 181 -4.65 1.69 0.35
CA LEU A 181 -5.05 2.31 1.60
C LEU A 181 -3.79 2.73 2.36
N PHE A 182 -3.54 4.03 2.46
CA PHE A 182 -2.41 4.58 3.24
C PHE A 182 -2.84 4.78 4.69
N GLU A 183 -2.27 4.02 5.62
CA GLU A 183 -2.42 4.31 7.04
C GLU A 183 -1.68 5.59 7.40
N ASN A 184 -0.49 5.76 6.82
CA ASN A 184 0.31 6.98 6.89
C ASN A 184 0.76 7.34 5.48
N SER A 185 0.30 8.48 5.00
CA SER A 185 0.65 9.00 3.68
C SER A 185 2.08 9.52 3.65
N SER A 186 2.79 9.33 2.53
CA SER A 186 4.14 9.90 2.38
C SER A 186 4.11 11.41 2.26
N SER A 187 5.21 12.08 2.62
CA SER A 187 5.35 13.52 2.48
C SER A 187 5.21 14.00 1.03
N SER A 188 5.70 13.22 0.08
CA SER A 188 5.54 13.48 -1.36
C SER A 188 4.06 13.43 -1.78
N LEU A 189 3.31 12.42 -1.32
CA LEU A 189 1.88 12.32 -1.61
C LEU A 189 1.10 13.48 -0.96
N ILE A 190 1.39 13.81 0.30
CA ILE A 190 0.72 14.90 1.02
C ILE A 190 0.97 16.25 0.33
N SER A 191 2.18 16.49 -0.20
CA SER A 191 2.51 17.75 -0.87
C SER A 191 1.76 17.97 -2.19
N GLU A 192 1.31 16.90 -2.83
CA GLU A 192 0.56 16.94 -4.09
C GLU A 192 -0.96 16.99 -3.88
N ILE A 193 -1.43 16.73 -2.67
CA ILE A 193 -2.85 16.63 -2.34
C ILE A 193 -3.31 17.89 -1.58
N ASP A 194 -4.51 18.40 -1.89
CA ASP A 194 -5.20 19.32 -1.01
C ASP A 194 -5.43 18.63 0.36
N GLU A 195 -5.05 19.27 1.46
CA GLU A 195 -5.07 18.72 2.82
C GLU A 195 -6.44 18.16 3.27
N ALA A 196 -7.51 18.50 2.56
CA ALA A 196 -8.86 18.02 2.85
C ALA A 196 -9.23 16.76 2.07
N LEU A 197 -8.50 16.39 1.02
CA LEU A 197 -8.84 15.27 0.15
C LEU A 197 -8.20 13.97 0.64
N TYR A 198 -8.98 12.93 0.81
CA TYR A 198 -8.53 11.62 1.28
C TYR A 198 -8.79 10.47 0.30
N PHE A 199 -9.55 10.72 -0.77
CA PHE A 199 -9.96 9.70 -1.73
C PHE A 199 -9.69 10.15 -3.15
N HIS A 200 -8.83 9.43 -3.87
CA HIS A 200 -8.34 9.79 -5.19
C HIS A 200 -8.57 8.67 -6.18
N VAL A 201 -9.13 8.99 -7.34
CA VAL A 201 -9.34 8.03 -8.44
C VAL A 201 -8.52 8.45 -9.64
N GLY A 202 -7.67 7.54 -10.08
CA GLY A 202 -6.80 7.73 -11.24
C GLY A 202 -7.22 6.84 -12.42
N LYS A 203 -7.25 7.42 -13.61
CA LYS A 203 -7.44 6.71 -14.89
C LYS A 203 -6.65 7.42 -15.98
N THR A 204 -6.25 6.68 -17.01
CA THR A 204 -5.54 7.27 -18.15
C THR A 204 -6.44 8.21 -18.94
N LYS A 205 -5.98 9.45 -19.16
CA LYS A 205 -6.62 10.46 -19.99
C LYS A 205 -5.64 10.95 -21.06
N PHE A 206 -6.15 11.16 -22.27
CA PHE A 206 -5.39 11.75 -23.35
C PHE A 206 -5.71 13.24 -23.44
N ASN A 207 -4.69 14.08 -23.65
CA ASN A 207 -4.82 15.53 -23.76
C ASN A 207 -5.73 16.00 -24.92
N THR A 208 -5.91 15.14 -25.92
CA THR A 208 -6.79 15.37 -27.08
C THR A 208 -8.24 14.99 -26.83
N GLY A 209 -8.59 14.47 -25.65
CA GLY A 209 -9.95 14.01 -25.32
C GLY A 209 -10.33 12.67 -25.94
N ILE A 210 -9.39 11.94 -26.56
CA ILE A 210 -9.64 10.60 -27.07
C ILE A 210 -10.06 9.69 -25.90
N LYS A 211 -11.16 8.94 -26.08
CA LYS A 211 -11.70 8.00 -25.08
C LYS A 211 -11.20 6.59 -25.35
N ILE A 212 -9.96 6.30 -24.96
CA ILE A 212 -9.38 4.95 -24.99
C ILE A 212 -9.17 4.52 -23.53
N ASN A 213 -9.76 3.38 -23.17
CA ASN A 213 -9.53 2.76 -21.85
C ASN A 213 -8.30 1.84 -21.93
N LEU A 214 -7.24 2.17 -21.20
CA LEU A 214 -6.04 1.35 -21.08
C LEU A 214 -6.15 0.29 -19.98
N LEU A 215 -7.36 0.07 -19.45
CA LEU A 215 -7.70 -0.98 -18.49
C LEU A 215 -7.05 -0.84 -17.11
N GLN A 216 -6.34 0.22 -16.82
CA GLN A 216 -5.66 0.44 -15.53
C GLN A 216 -6.35 1.58 -14.77
N ASP A 217 -7.02 1.21 -13.69
CA ASP A 217 -7.70 2.13 -12.79
C ASP A 217 -7.02 2.11 -11.41
N TYR A 218 -6.95 3.26 -10.76
CA TYR A 218 -6.28 3.44 -9.48
C TYR A 218 -7.23 4.07 -8.47
N VAL A 219 -7.19 3.60 -7.22
CA VAL A 219 -7.88 4.19 -6.09
C VAL A 219 -6.87 4.36 -4.96
N LEU A 220 -6.61 5.60 -4.56
CA LEU A 220 -5.70 5.92 -3.47
C LEU A 220 -6.50 6.54 -2.33
N VAL A 221 -6.32 6.04 -1.10
CA VAL A 221 -7.06 6.49 0.07
C VAL A 221 -6.11 6.85 1.19
N SER A 222 -6.09 8.12 1.60
CA SER A 222 -5.28 8.63 2.73
C SER A 222 -6.07 8.53 4.02
N LEU A 223 -5.88 7.45 4.79
CA LEU A 223 -6.61 7.22 6.04
C LEU A 223 -6.20 8.17 7.16
N ASP A 224 -4.94 8.62 7.20
CA ASP A 224 -4.45 9.65 8.09
C ASP A 224 -5.13 11.01 7.87
N THR A 225 -5.41 11.37 6.62
CA THR A 225 -6.25 12.52 6.29
C THR A 225 -7.70 12.28 6.70
N PHE A 226 -8.23 11.08 6.42
CA PHE A 226 -9.59 10.72 6.82
C PHE A 226 -9.80 10.74 8.34
N LYS A 227 -8.82 10.36 9.14
CA LYS A 227 -8.88 10.43 10.63
C LYS A 227 -9.21 11.81 11.19
N LYS A 228 -9.01 12.88 10.40
CA LYS A 228 -9.35 14.26 10.81
C LYS A 228 -10.87 14.50 10.87
N TYR A 229 -11.66 13.65 10.21
CA TYR A 229 -13.13 13.74 10.27
C TYR A 229 -13.67 13.15 11.57
N ARG A 230 -14.64 13.83 12.17
CA ARG A 230 -15.28 13.40 13.41
C ARG A 230 -16.53 12.56 13.12
N TYR A 231 -16.89 11.67 14.03
CA TYR A 231 -18.15 10.92 13.94
C TYR A 231 -19.39 11.80 13.77
N SER A 232 -19.39 13.01 14.38
CA SER A 232 -20.45 13.99 14.20
C SER A 232 -20.62 14.43 12.75
N ASP A 233 -19.54 14.50 11.99
CA ASP A 233 -19.55 14.92 10.58
C ASP A 233 -20.03 13.77 9.70
N ILE A 234 -19.62 12.55 10.01
CA ILE A 234 -20.10 11.32 9.34
C ILE A 234 -21.61 11.17 9.57
N ARG A 235 -22.09 11.32 10.80
CA ARG A 235 -23.52 11.23 11.14
C ARG A 235 -24.38 12.26 10.41
N LYS A 236 -23.86 13.44 10.12
CA LYS A 236 -24.57 14.50 9.39
C LYS A 236 -24.51 14.34 7.87
N GLY A 237 -23.79 13.34 7.37
CA GLY A 237 -23.53 13.16 5.93
C GLY A 237 -22.70 14.30 5.31
N ARG A 238 -22.12 15.15 6.15
CA ARG A 238 -21.27 16.27 5.73
C ARG A 238 -19.86 15.81 5.46
N THR A 239 -19.70 15.09 4.41
CA THR A 239 -18.39 14.94 3.76
C THR A 239 -18.41 15.83 2.53
N GLU A 240 -18.26 17.12 2.74
CA GLU A 240 -18.14 18.13 1.66
C GLU A 240 -17.03 17.78 0.65
N VAL A 241 -16.16 16.86 1.04
CA VAL A 241 -14.99 16.44 0.29
C VAL A 241 -15.27 15.31 -0.71
N THR A 242 -16.29 14.47 -0.46
CA THR A 242 -16.64 13.38 -1.38
C THR A 242 -17.29 13.86 -2.68
N GLU A 243 -17.86 15.06 -2.71
CA GLU A 243 -18.43 15.65 -3.93
C GLU A 243 -17.35 16.12 -4.92
N TYR A 244 -16.13 16.40 -4.44
CA TYR A 244 -15.06 16.91 -5.30
C TYR A 244 -14.50 15.86 -6.27
N ASP A 245 -14.52 14.58 -5.88
CA ASP A 245 -13.72 13.56 -6.55
C ASP A 245 -14.34 12.98 -7.81
N TYR A 246 -15.67 12.88 -7.86
CA TYR A 246 -16.32 12.20 -8.96
C TYR A 246 -16.91 13.13 -10.02
N ASP A 247 -17.33 14.33 -9.67
CA ASP A 247 -18.08 15.23 -10.55
C ASP A 247 -17.22 15.95 -11.60
N ARG A 248 -15.97 16.23 -11.31
CA ARG A 248 -15.11 16.97 -12.24
C ARG A 248 -14.41 16.11 -13.29
N THR A 249 -14.43 14.78 -13.16
CA THR A 249 -13.61 13.90 -14.00
C THR A 249 -14.34 13.19 -15.13
N GLN A 250 -15.57 13.54 -15.50
CA GLN A 250 -16.34 12.89 -16.59
C GLN A 250 -16.59 11.37 -16.38
N TYR A 251 -16.43 10.85 -15.17
CA TYR A 251 -16.96 9.52 -14.86
C TYR A 251 -18.47 9.65 -14.76
N SER A 252 -19.18 8.83 -15.53
CA SER A 252 -20.63 8.89 -15.54
C SER A 252 -21.14 8.67 -14.12
N GLU A 253 -21.57 9.75 -13.47
CA GLU A 253 -22.17 9.81 -12.13
C GLU A 253 -23.29 8.79 -11.91
N LYS A 254 -23.77 8.18 -12.97
CA LYS A 254 -24.84 7.20 -12.96
C LYS A 254 -24.53 5.89 -12.22
N GLN A 255 -23.26 5.64 -11.87
CA GLN A 255 -22.86 4.37 -11.23
C GLN A 255 -22.64 4.48 -9.73
N VAL A 256 -22.19 5.63 -9.21
CA VAL A 256 -21.96 5.82 -7.77
C VAL A 256 -23.25 6.25 -7.08
N THR A 257 -23.84 5.36 -6.33
CA THR A 257 -25.03 5.67 -5.54
C THR A 257 -24.66 6.34 -4.23
N GLU A 258 -25.61 7.12 -3.65
CA GLU A 258 -25.45 7.67 -2.29
C GLU A 258 -25.18 6.56 -1.26
N LYS A 259 -25.77 5.38 -1.47
CA LYS A 259 -25.45 4.21 -0.64
C LYS A 259 -23.98 3.84 -0.69
N MET A 260 -23.35 3.80 -1.86
CA MET A 260 -21.93 3.45 -1.99
C MET A 260 -21.02 4.49 -1.34
N LYS A 261 -21.36 5.77 -1.45
CA LYS A 261 -20.66 6.84 -0.72
C LYS A 261 -20.75 6.62 0.79
N PHE A 262 -21.93 6.30 1.28
CA PHE A 262 -22.17 6.03 2.69
C PHE A 262 -21.49 4.75 3.17
N ASP A 263 -21.51 3.67 2.36
CA ASP A 263 -20.77 2.42 2.64
C ASP A 263 -19.26 2.65 2.66
N ARG A 264 -18.74 3.54 1.82
CA ARG A 264 -17.32 3.94 1.85
C ARG A 264 -16.96 4.57 3.20
N LEU A 265 -17.76 5.53 3.67
CA LEU A 265 -17.56 6.14 4.98
C LEU A 265 -17.59 5.10 6.10
N LYS A 266 -18.51 4.12 6.04
CA LYS A 266 -18.59 3.00 6.97
C LYS A 266 -17.25 2.26 7.09
N PHE A 267 -16.70 1.81 5.97
CA PHE A 267 -15.46 1.03 5.99
C PHE A 267 -14.23 1.87 6.34
N LEU A 268 -14.13 3.10 5.83
CA LEU A 268 -13.01 3.97 6.20
C LEU A 268 -13.04 4.31 7.69
N SER A 269 -14.23 4.55 8.26
CA SER A 269 -14.38 4.78 9.70
C SER A 269 -14.00 3.54 10.52
N LEU A 270 -14.39 2.35 10.05
CA LEU A 270 -14.02 1.09 10.68
C LEU A 270 -12.50 0.87 10.68
N PHE A 271 -11.81 1.20 9.58
CA PHE A 271 -10.36 1.05 9.48
C PHE A 271 -9.57 1.98 10.40
N VAL A 272 -10.12 3.13 10.73
CA VAL A 272 -9.47 4.11 11.64
C VAL A 272 -9.94 3.98 13.09
N ALA A 273 -10.95 3.16 13.37
CA ALA A 273 -11.42 2.89 14.72
C ALA A 273 -10.39 2.05 15.51
N GLU A 274 -9.98 2.55 16.67
CA GLU A 274 -8.93 1.93 17.48
C GLU A 274 -9.48 1.27 18.75
N THR A 275 -10.69 1.67 19.19
CA THR A 275 -11.28 1.21 20.45
C THR A 275 -12.64 0.54 20.25
N PRO A 276 -13.04 -0.37 21.14
CA PRO A 276 -14.38 -0.96 21.10
C PRO A 276 -15.50 0.11 21.17
N GLU A 277 -15.30 1.16 21.94
CA GLU A 277 -16.26 2.26 22.10
C GLU A 277 -16.47 3.02 20.79
N GLU A 278 -15.41 3.22 20.00
CA GLU A 278 -15.52 3.81 18.66
C GLU A 278 -16.31 2.91 17.72
N ILE A 279 -16.11 1.60 17.77
CA ILE A 279 -16.90 0.64 16.99
C ILE A 279 -18.38 0.68 17.40
N GLU A 280 -18.69 0.78 18.68
CA GLU A 280 -20.06 0.92 19.18
C GLU A 280 -20.72 2.21 18.64
N GLN A 281 -20.00 3.33 18.62
CA GLN A 281 -20.48 4.57 18.03
C GLN A 281 -20.72 4.43 16.52
N LEU A 282 -19.88 3.68 15.82
CA LEU A 282 -20.09 3.40 14.40
C LEU A 282 -21.31 2.52 14.15
N ILE A 283 -21.61 1.55 15.02
CA ILE A 283 -22.81 0.69 14.92
C ILE A 283 -24.08 1.51 15.05
N GLU A 284 -24.10 2.58 15.85
CA GLU A 284 -25.24 3.50 15.91
C GLU A 284 -25.54 4.17 14.57
N ILE A 285 -24.53 4.37 13.72
CA ILE A 285 -24.63 4.99 12.39
C ILE A 285 -24.83 3.92 11.32
N PHE A 286 -24.08 2.82 11.43
CA PHE A 286 -24.00 1.70 10.50
C PHE A 286 -24.33 0.37 11.21
N PRO A 287 -25.60 0.02 11.41
CA PRO A 287 -25.99 -1.14 12.21
C PRO A 287 -25.45 -2.49 11.69
N ASP A 288 -25.12 -2.60 10.43
CA ASP A 288 -24.55 -3.82 9.81
C ASP A 288 -23.10 -4.10 10.27
N LEU A 289 -22.40 -3.10 10.85
CA LEU A 289 -21.11 -3.29 11.53
C LEU A 289 -21.20 -4.15 12.80
N GLU A 290 -22.42 -4.40 13.32
CA GLU A 290 -22.62 -5.34 14.43
C GLU A 290 -22.00 -6.72 14.11
N SER A 291 -22.08 -7.15 12.86
CA SER A 291 -21.46 -8.41 12.43
C SER A 291 -19.92 -8.38 12.52
N VAL A 292 -19.30 -7.21 12.33
CA VAL A 292 -17.86 -7.04 12.50
C VAL A 292 -17.48 -7.05 13.98
N ARG A 293 -18.27 -6.37 14.82
CA ARG A 293 -18.08 -6.38 16.28
C ARG A 293 -18.14 -7.78 16.84
N LEU A 294 -19.10 -8.58 16.38
CA LEU A 294 -19.22 -9.98 16.80
C LEU A 294 -18.00 -10.82 16.38
N ASP A 295 -17.54 -10.65 15.11
CA ASP A 295 -16.34 -11.33 14.64
C ASP A 295 -15.11 -10.93 15.47
N ILE A 296 -14.92 -9.64 15.80
CA ILE A 296 -13.81 -9.16 16.64
C ILE A 296 -13.91 -9.76 18.06
N ASN A 297 -15.09 -9.78 18.65
CA ASN A 297 -15.28 -10.29 20.01
C ASN A 297 -15.05 -11.81 20.10
N GLU A 298 -15.33 -12.58 19.04
CA GLU A 298 -15.03 -14.00 18.99
C GLU A 298 -13.54 -14.28 19.19
N TYR A 299 -12.67 -13.37 18.70
CA TYR A 299 -11.22 -13.51 18.90
C TYR A 299 -10.77 -13.30 20.34
N LEU A 300 -11.54 -12.63 21.20
CA LEU A 300 -11.25 -12.57 22.63
C LEU A 300 -11.33 -13.96 23.31
N GLU A 301 -12.10 -14.87 22.74
CA GLU A 301 -12.23 -16.25 23.21
C GLU A 301 -11.15 -17.19 22.63
N ARG A 302 -10.38 -16.69 21.63
CA ARG A 302 -9.34 -17.43 20.91
C ARG A 302 -7.93 -16.80 21.05
N PRO A 303 -7.43 -16.64 22.28
CA PRO A 303 -6.22 -15.85 22.53
C PRO A 303 -4.96 -16.39 21.82
N LYS A 304 -4.87 -17.71 21.58
CA LYS A 304 -3.75 -18.30 20.84
C LYS A 304 -3.77 -17.91 19.36
N GLU A 305 -4.95 -17.91 18.74
CA GLU A 305 -5.10 -17.48 17.34
C GLU A 305 -4.76 -16.01 17.20
N VAL A 306 -5.27 -15.17 18.10
CA VAL A 306 -4.96 -13.73 18.11
C VAL A 306 -3.47 -13.48 18.33
N LEU A 307 -2.83 -14.19 19.25
CA LEU A 307 -1.39 -14.09 19.47
C LEU A 307 -0.59 -14.42 18.20
N SER A 308 -1.00 -15.46 17.48
CA SER A 308 -0.40 -15.82 16.18
C SER A 308 -0.56 -14.69 15.18
N MET A 309 -1.75 -14.09 15.08
CA MET A 309 -2.02 -12.97 14.16
C MET A 309 -1.16 -11.74 14.49
N PHE A 310 -1.04 -11.37 15.77
CA PHE A 310 -0.18 -10.25 16.19
C PHE A 310 1.30 -10.53 15.90
N SER A 311 1.76 -11.76 16.18
CA SER A 311 3.13 -12.19 15.91
C SER A 311 3.44 -12.21 14.42
N GLU A 312 2.51 -12.66 13.57
CA GLU A 312 2.64 -12.66 12.12
C GLU A 312 2.65 -11.23 11.55
N ALA A 313 1.74 -10.37 12.02
CA ALA A 313 1.69 -8.98 11.60
C ALA A 313 3.01 -8.24 11.91
N LEU A 314 3.60 -8.47 13.09
CA LEU A 314 4.92 -7.91 13.44
C LEU A 314 6.02 -8.45 12.52
N ARG A 315 6.03 -9.76 12.23
CA ARG A 315 7.02 -10.35 11.31
C ARG A 315 6.93 -9.78 9.90
N ILE A 316 5.71 -9.57 9.40
CA ILE A 316 5.49 -8.93 8.09
C ILE A 316 6.02 -7.50 8.11
N LEU A 317 5.73 -6.74 9.17
CA LEU A 317 6.21 -5.38 9.33
C LEU A 317 7.74 -5.31 9.40
N ASP A 318 8.37 -6.18 10.20
CA ASP A 318 9.83 -6.25 10.33
C ASP A 318 10.49 -6.59 8.97
N ARG A 319 9.93 -7.56 8.24
CA ARG A 319 10.41 -7.93 6.91
C ARG A 319 10.30 -6.76 5.92
N ASN A 320 9.12 -6.14 5.83
CA ASN A 320 8.87 -5.03 4.91
C ASN A 320 9.78 -3.83 5.24
N THR A 321 10.03 -3.58 6.52
CA THR A 321 10.95 -2.53 6.97
C THR A 321 12.38 -2.84 6.56
N ALA A 322 12.82 -4.10 6.71
CA ALA A 322 14.16 -4.52 6.31
C ALA A 322 14.36 -4.43 4.79
N GLU A 323 13.38 -4.88 4.00
CA GLU A 323 13.40 -4.76 2.54
C GLU A 323 13.50 -3.29 2.09
N LEU A 324 12.70 -2.41 2.69
CA LEU A 324 12.77 -0.98 2.43
C LEU A 324 14.13 -0.37 2.76
N MET A 325 14.73 -0.77 3.90
CA MET A 325 16.08 -0.30 4.26
C MET A 325 17.14 -0.74 3.26
N VAL A 326 17.02 -1.98 2.74
CA VAL A 326 17.93 -2.50 1.70
C VAL A 326 17.79 -1.70 0.41
N ASP A 327 16.56 -1.38 -0.02
CA ASP A 327 16.32 -0.63 -1.24
C ASP A 327 16.86 0.81 -1.11
N ARG A 328 16.63 1.47 0.02
CA ARG A 328 17.24 2.79 0.30
C ARG A 328 18.77 2.79 0.26
N MET A 329 19.38 1.75 0.87
CA MET A 329 20.84 1.65 0.81
C MET A 329 21.34 1.46 -0.63
N LYS A 330 20.58 0.76 -1.49
CA LYS A 330 20.93 0.64 -2.92
C LYS A 330 20.84 1.98 -3.63
N ASP A 331 19.75 2.72 -3.42
CA ASP A 331 19.55 4.04 -4.00
C ASP A 331 20.67 5.00 -3.57
N GLU A 332 21.02 5.04 -2.28
CA GLU A 332 22.13 5.85 -1.75
C GLU A 332 23.48 5.43 -2.35
N ILE A 333 23.72 4.14 -2.50
CA ILE A 333 24.95 3.63 -3.14
C ILE A 333 25.02 4.08 -4.60
N ASP A 334 23.90 4.07 -5.32
CA ASP A 334 23.88 4.46 -6.73
C ASP A 334 24.05 5.99 -6.89
N GLU A 335 23.44 6.79 -6.01
CA GLU A 335 23.72 8.24 -5.94
C GLU A 335 25.17 8.54 -5.63
N LEU A 336 25.77 7.85 -4.67
CA LEU A 336 27.19 8.02 -4.32
C LEU A 336 28.12 7.61 -5.48
N LYS A 337 27.76 6.58 -6.27
CA LYS A 337 28.52 6.20 -7.47
C LYS A 337 28.50 7.31 -8.53
N VAL A 338 27.31 7.86 -8.81
CA VAL A 338 27.17 8.98 -9.75
C VAL A 338 28.01 10.17 -9.28
N GLN A 339 27.92 10.53 -8.00
CA GLN A 339 28.72 11.63 -7.45
C GLN A 339 30.22 11.35 -7.50
N ALA A 340 30.65 10.10 -7.28
CA ALA A 340 32.05 9.69 -7.41
C ALA A 340 32.57 9.81 -8.85
N GLU A 341 31.73 9.44 -9.86
CA GLU A 341 32.08 9.60 -11.28
C GLU A 341 32.20 11.08 -11.67
N GLU A 342 31.25 11.92 -11.21
CA GLU A 342 31.31 13.37 -11.43
C GLU A 342 32.56 14.00 -10.81
N ASN A 343 32.89 13.63 -9.57
CA ASN A 343 34.09 14.09 -8.90
C ASN A 343 35.36 13.64 -9.62
N ARG A 344 35.36 12.43 -10.16
CA ARG A 344 36.51 11.91 -10.94
C ARG A 344 36.68 12.70 -12.24
N ALA A 345 35.62 12.97 -12.96
CA ALA A 345 35.64 13.80 -14.17
C ALA A 345 36.19 15.23 -13.87
N GLN A 346 35.75 15.83 -12.76
CA GLN A 346 36.25 17.14 -12.33
C GLN A 346 37.73 17.11 -11.95
N LEU A 347 38.21 16.01 -11.35
CA LEU A 347 39.64 15.84 -11.04
C LEU A 347 40.45 15.71 -12.33
N GLU A 348 40.02 14.92 -13.30
CA GLU A 348 40.70 14.76 -14.58
C GLU A 348 40.78 16.10 -15.35
N GLU A 349 39.71 16.91 -15.31
CA GLU A 349 39.74 18.26 -15.90
C GLU A 349 40.71 19.18 -15.19
N LYS A 350 40.73 19.18 -13.86
CA LYS A 350 41.70 19.98 -13.07
C LYS A 350 43.15 19.54 -13.28
N ASP A 351 43.42 18.28 -13.42
CA ASP A 351 44.75 17.75 -13.72
C ASP A 351 45.21 18.22 -15.10
N SER A 352 44.34 18.18 -16.12
CA SER A 352 44.64 18.72 -17.45
C SER A 352 44.95 20.22 -17.41
N GLN A 353 44.15 21.01 -16.65
CA GLN A 353 44.41 22.45 -16.46
C GLN A 353 45.73 22.71 -15.72
N LEU A 354 46.10 21.86 -14.77
CA LEU A 354 47.38 21.94 -14.06
C LEU A 354 48.57 21.67 -14.98
N GLU A 355 48.48 20.69 -15.86
CA GLU A 355 49.50 20.39 -16.85
C GLU A 355 49.66 21.55 -17.85
N GLU A 356 48.57 22.11 -18.35
CA GLU A 356 48.61 23.30 -19.23
C GLU A 356 49.29 24.51 -18.53
N ASN A 357 48.91 24.75 -17.27
CA ASN A 357 49.52 25.84 -16.49
C ASN A 357 51.01 25.62 -16.21
N ARG A 358 51.43 24.37 -15.96
CA ARG A 358 52.85 24.03 -15.82
C ARG A 358 53.63 24.32 -17.10
N ALA A 359 53.11 23.87 -18.25
CA ALA A 359 53.72 24.15 -19.54
C ALA A 359 53.86 25.64 -19.82
N ARG A 360 52.84 26.45 -19.51
CA ARG A 360 52.89 27.91 -19.63
C ARG A 360 53.90 28.58 -18.69
N LEU A 361 54.06 28.03 -17.48
CA LEU A 361 55.07 28.52 -16.55
C LEU A 361 56.48 28.23 -17.05
N GLU A 362 56.76 27.03 -17.55
CA GLU A 362 58.06 26.65 -18.14
C GLU A 362 58.40 27.53 -19.34
N GLU A 363 57.42 27.85 -20.22
CA GLU A 363 57.60 28.74 -21.35
C GLU A 363 57.95 30.15 -20.90
N LYS A 364 57.27 30.68 -19.89
CA LYS A 364 57.56 32.01 -19.31
C LYS A 364 58.93 32.05 -18.62
N ASP A 365 59.34 31.03 -17.92
CA ASP A 365 60.65 30.94 -17.28
C ASP A 365 61.78 30.94 -18.33
N ALA A 366 61.56 30.17 -19.44
CA ALA A 366 62.49 30.18 -20.55
C ALA A 366 62.63 31.59 -21.25
N GLU A 367 61.48 32.30 -21.36
CA GLU A 367 61.47 33.67 -21.91
C GLU A 367 62.18 34.66 -20.95
N ILE A 368 61.92 34.54 -19.67
CA ILE A 368 62.66 35.36 -18.65
C ILE A 368 64.14 35.15 -18.72
N ASP A 369 64.56 33.91 -18.85
CA ASP A 369 66.01 33.61 -18.94
C ASP A 369 66.62 34.12 -20.26
N ARG A 370 65.89 34.12 -21.34
CA ARG A 370 66.26 34.71 -22.62
C ARG A 370 66.41 36.22 -22.51
N LEU A 371 65.42 36.88 -21.87
CA LEU A 371 65.44 38.33 -21.66
C LEU A 371 66.60 38.77 -20.72
N LYS A 372 66.86 37.96 -19.66
CA LYS A 372 68.03 38.21 -18.77
C LYS A 372 69.37 38.17 -19.53
N LYS A 373 69.58 37.21 -20.40
CA LYS A 373 70.78 37.09 -21.24
C LYS A 373 70.95 38.30 -22.20
N LEU A 374 69.85 38.74 -22.83
CA LEU A 374 69.83 39.92 -23.70
C LEU A 374 70.20 41.20 -22.91
N LEU A 375 69.67 41.36 -21.71
CA LEU A 375 70.01 42.47 -20.82
C LEU A 375 71.46 42.47 -20.39
N GLU A 376 72.06 41.34 -20.12
CA GLU A 376 73.45 41.19 -19.81
C GLU A 376 74.37 41.47 -20.98
N GLU A 377 73.95 41.19 -22.23
CA GLU A 377 74.60 41.52 -23.46
C GLU A 377 74.57 43.04 -23.80
N GLN A 378 73.49 43.72 -23.47
CA GLN A 378 73.32 45.15 -23.65
C GLN A 378 74.06 46.00 -22.61
N ASN A 379 74.43 45.45 -21.47
CA ASN A 379 75.15 46.13 -20.40
C ASN A 379 76.70 45.91 -20.46
N LYS A 380 77.17 45.23 -21.49
CA LYS A 380 78.62 45.10 -21.83
C LYS A 380 78.99 46.02 -22.98
#